data_5ef670d5953c32989fe2b5f15985c9cc
#
_entry.id   5ef670d5953c32989fe2b5f15985c9cc
#
_cell.length_a   1.000
_cell.length_b   1.000
_cell.length_c   1.000
_cell.angle_alpha   90.00
_cell.angle_beta   90.00
_cell.angle_gamma   90.00
#
_symmetry.space_group_name_H-M   'P 1'
#
loop_
_entity.id
_entity.type
_entity.pdbx_description
1 polymer ?
#
loop_
_entity_poly.entity_id
_entity_poly.type
_entity_poly.pdbx_seq_one_letter_code
_entity_poly.pdbx_strand_id
1 'polypeptide(L)'
;GIEGFLIPTLGGPTGGGLGAAYVEHHAVGASSYQSYVGAIAQYTAVHVALAAEALAALAGDIDLRRRMGAAGRARVMECFDWPVVARLYHGLADELSAVRAASADPARMPAADPVKSDPFRAFAHFATHALTPATRLRAADGSTVAAVQALNTVQLDAGFPSRRASIEICARAFELIAAAPSGLTAREVLERFPVAERRALELGLAWMAKYGLLDWLS
;
A
#
# COMPACT_ATOMS: atom_id res chain seq x y z
N GLY A 1 -0.98 0.74 20.85
CA GLY A 1 -0.55 -0.18 21.80
C GLY A 1 -1.52 -0.62 22.90
N ILE A 2 -2.82 -0.24 22.89
CA ILE A 2 -3.76 -0.66 23.95
C ILE A 2 -4.49 -1.94 23.48
N GLU A 3 -5.08 -1.92 22.30
CA GLU A 3 -5.86 -3.03 21.76
C GLU A 3 -5.03 -3.98 20.89
N GLY A 4 -3.83 -3.57 20.49
CA GLY A 4 -2.94 -4.31 19.61
C GLY A 4 -1.75 -3.48 19.15
N PHE A 5 -0.94 -4.03 18.26
CA PHE A 5 0.14 -3.32 17.59
C PHE A 5 -0.34 -2.79 16.24
N LEU A 6 -0.04 -1.54 15.95
CA LEU A 6 -0.22 -0.97 14.64
C LEU A 6 1.07 -1.15 13.84
N ILE A 7 1.02 -2.01 12.84
CA ILE A 7 2.19 -2.28 11.99
C ILE A 7 2.19 -1.28 10.83
N PRO A 8 3.31 -0.55 10.61
CA PRO A 8 3.42 0.37 9.48
C PRO A 8 3.23 -0.32 8.14
N THR A 9 2.56 0.37 7.22
CA THR A 9 2.34 -0.08 5.85
C THR A 9 2.76 0.99 4.86
N LEU A 10 3.27 0.57 3.71
CA LEU A 10 3.62 1.43 2.59
C LEU A 10 2.62 1.18 1.45
N GLY A 11 1.91 2.20 1.05
CA GLY A 11 1.06 2.19 -0.14
C GLY A 11 1.84 2.53 -1.41
N GLY A 12 1.29 2.18 -2.55
CA GLY A 12 1.86 2.51 -3.86
C GLY A 12 1.99 4.01 -4.08
N PRO A 13 2.79 4.44 -5.08
CA PRO A 13 3.05 5.84 -5.36
C PRO A 13 1.78 6.57 -5.79
N THR A 14 1.50 7.72 -5.15
CA THR A 14 0.31 8.52 -5.40
C THR A 14 0.48 9.53 -6.54
N GLY A 15 1.71 9.69 -7.03
CA GLY A 15 2.07 10.62 -8.09
C GLY A 15 2.00 10.03 -9.50
N GLY A 16 1.99 10.90 -10.51
CA GLY A 16 2.15 10.51 -11.92
C GLY A 16 1.02 9.69 -12.54
N GLY A 17 -0.12 9.49 -11.85
CA GLY A 17 -1.26 8.74 -12.37
C GLY A 17 -0.97 7.25 -12.59
N LEU A 18 -0.03 6.67 -11.83
CA LEU A 18 0.32 5.25 -11.97
C LEU A 18 -0.87 4.32 -11.70
N GLY A 19 -1.67 4.63 -10.67
CA GLY A 19 -2.88 3.89 -10.34
C GLY A 19 -3.97 4.06 -11.41
N ALA A 20 -4.10 5.24 -12.00
CA ALA A 20 -5.07 5.51 -13.06
C ALA A 20 -4.86 4.60 -14.28
N ALA A 21 -3.60 4.28 -14.62
CA ALA A 21 -3.31 3.36 -15.72
C ALA A 21 -3.84 1.93 -15.49
N TYR A 22 -3.98 1.48 -14.26
CA TYR A 22 -4.63 0.21 -13.94
C TYR A 22 -6.16 0.30 -14.06
N VAL A 23 -6.74 1.42 -13.60
CA VAL A 23 -8.18 1.69 -13.74
C VAL A 23 -8.59 1.74 -15.22
N GLU A 24 -7.85 2.49 -16.05
CA GLU A 24 -8.10 2.57 -17.49
C GLU A 24 -8.07 1.19 -18.15
N HIS A 25 -7.04 0.39 -17.86
CA HIS A 25 -6.90 -0.95 -18.40
C HIS A 25 -8.07 -1.87 -18.02
N HIS A 26 -8.56 -1.75 -16.77
CA HIS A 26 -9.74 -2.47 -16.33
C HIS A 26 -11.03 -1.90 -16.96
N ALA A 27 -11.17 -0.59 -17.07
CA ALA A 27 -12.38 0.06 -17.60
C ALA A 27 -12.64 -0.28 -19.06
N VAL A 28 -11.59 -0.50 -19.87
CA VAL A 28 -11.72 -0.94 -21.26
C VAL A 28 -11.86 -2.47 -21.41
N GLY A 29 -11.99 -3.21 -20.31
CA GLY A 29 -12.18 -4.67 -20.32
C GLY A 29 -10.92 -5.48 -20.61
N ALA A 30 -9.74 -4.85 -20.63
CA ALA A 30 -8.47 -5.53 -20.89
C ALA A 30 -7.94 -6.33 -19.68
N SER A 31 -8.51 -6.16 -18.49
CA SER A 31 -8.26 -6.97 -17.31
C SER A 31 -9.53 -7.26 -16.51
N SER A 32 -9.60 -8.47 -15.93
CA SER A 32 -10.66 -8.81 -14.98
C SER A 32 -10.55 -7.98 -13.69
N TYR A 33 -11.63 -7.92 -12.91
CA TYR A 33 -11.61 -7.28 -11.59
C TYR A 33 -10.54 -7.92 -10.67
N GLN A 34 -10.42 -9.25 -10.67
CA GLN A 34 -9.44 -9.98 -9.87
C GLN A 34 -8.00 -9.61 -10.26
N SER A 35 -7.72 -9.54 -11.57
CA SER A 35 -6.41 -9.13 -12.07
C SER A 35 -6.11 -7.67 -11.71
N TYR A 36 -7.10 -6.79 -11.79
CA TYR A 36 -6.96 -5.39 -11.41
C TYR A 36 -6.62 -5.23 -9.93
N VAL A 37 -7.42 -5.81 -9.01
CA VAL A 37 -7.17 -5.69 -7.57
C VAL A 37 -5.89 -6.40 -7.15
N GLY A 38 -5.56 -7.54 -7.77
CA GLY A 38 -4.32 -8.25 -7.53
C GLY A 38 -3.10 -7.44 -7.95
N ALA A 39 -3.16 -6.75 -9.09
CA ALA A 39 -2.10 -5.86 -9.55
C ALA A 39 -1.88 -4.67 -8.60
N ILE A 40 -2.96 -4.07 -8.09
CA ILE A 40 -2.88 -2.98 -7.10
C ILE A 40 -2.27 -3.49 -5.77
N ALA A 41 -2.68 -4.67 -5.32
CA ALA A 41 -2.19 -5.27 -4.08
C ALA A 41 -0.67 -5.57 -4.09
N GLN A 42 -0.03 -5.71 -5.28
CA GLN A 42 1.42 -5.86 -5.37
C GLN A 42 2.20 -4.64 -4.85
N TYR A 43 1.57 -3.50 -4.74
CA TYR A 43 2.21 -2.24 -4.34
C TYR A 43 1.78 -1.76 -2.95
N THR A 44 1.28 -2.68 -2.12
CA THR A 44 1.03 -2.45 -0.69
C THR A 44 1.96 -3.34 0.11
N ALA A 45 2.86 -2.75 0.87
CA ALA A 45 3.83 -3.45 1.70
C ALA A 45 3.47 -3.33 3.18
N VAL A 46 3.70 -4.40 3.94
CA VAL A 46 3.68 -4.41 5.41
C VAL A 46 5.12 -4.40 5.89
N HIS A 47 5.44 -3.66 6.95
CA HIS A 47 6.78 -3.63 7.52
C HIS A 47 7.09 -4.97 8.23
N VAL A 48 7.76 -5.87 7.53
CA VAL A 48 7.93 -7.28 7.94
C VAL A 48 8.66 -7.41 9.27
N ALA A 49 9.74 -6.65 9.48
CA ALA A 49 10.54 -6.72 10.71
C ALA A 49 9.69 -6.32 11.94
N LEU A 50 8.98 -5.19 11.87
CA LEU A 50 8.11 -4.74 12.97
C LEU A 50 6.91 -5.67 13.20
N ALA A 51 6.39 -6.29 12.14
CA ALA A 51 5.35 -7.31 12.28
C ALA A 51 5.88 -8.55 13.03
N ALA A 52 7.09 -9.00 12.71
CA ALA A 52 7.75 -10.12 13.39
C ALA A 52 8.00 -9.83 14.88
N GLU A 53 8.49 -8.63 15.21
CA GLU A 53 8.69 -8.18 16.59
C GLU A 53 7.36 -8.17 17.38
N ALA A 54 6.30 -7.62 16.81
CA ALA A 54 4.99 -7.58 17.43
C ALA A 54 4.42 -8.98 17.68
N LEU A 55 4.57 -9.90 16.72
CA LEU A 55 4.16 -11.29 16.86
C LEU A 55 4.99 -12.02 17.94
N ALA A 56 6.31 -11.79 17.99
CA ALA A 56 7.18 -12.37 19.02
C ALA A 56 6.80 -11.88 20.41
N ALA A 57 6.52 -10.58 20.59
CA ALA A 57 6.04 -10.03 21.86
C ALA A 57 4.73 -10.67 22.31
N LEU A 58 3.75 -10.82 21.40
CA LEU A 58 2.49 -11.50 21.71
C LEU A 58 2.66 -12.98 21.99
N ALA A 59 3.58 -13.66 21.32
CA ALA A 59 3.87 -15.07 21.56
C ALA A 59 4.51 -15.28 22.93
N GLY A 60 5.41 -14.38 23.32
CA GLY A 60 6.18 -14.50 24.57
C GLY A 60 5.43 -14.09 25.84
N ASP A 61 4.37 -13.26 25.76
CA ASP A 61 3.69 -12.68 26.93
C ASP A 61 2.17 -12.97 26.89
N ILE A 62 1.74 -13.93 27.71
CA ILE A 62 0.32 -14.31 27.84
C ILE A 62 -0.53 -13.20 28.45
N ASP A 63 0.03 -12.42 29.39
CA ASP A 63 -0.72 -11.38 30.07
C ASP A 63 -0.90 -10.17 29.15
N LEU A 64 0.09 -9.86 28.31
CA LEU A 64 -0.06 -8.89 27.23
C LEU A 64 -1.20 -9.28 26.29
N ARG A 65 -1.24 -10.53 25.84
CA ARG A 65 -2.34 -11.04 24.98
C ARG A 65 -3.71 -10.86 25.64
N ARG A 66 -3.81 -11.21 26.93
CA ARG A 66 -5.07 -11.08 27.68
C ARG A 66 -5.51 -9.63 27.83
N ARG A 67 -4.59 -8.74 28.20
CA ARG A 67 -4.88 -7.29 28.33
C ARG A 67 -5.33 -6.69 27.00
N MET A 68 -4.56 -6.91 25.93
CA MET A 68 -4.89 -6.40 24.59
C MET A 68 -6.19 -7.01 24.05
N GLY A 69 -6.42 -8.30 24.27
CA GLY A 69 -7.64 -8.96 23.84
C GLY A 69 -8.88 -8.43 24.56
N ALA A 70 -8.79 -8.15 25.87
CA ALA A 70 -9.87 -7.54 26.62
C ALA A 70 -10.16 -6.12 26.16
N ALA A 71 -9.13 -5.30 25.95
CA ALA A 71 -9.24 -3.94 25.44
C ALA A 71 -9.81 -3.91 24.01
N GLY A 72 -9.33 -4.80 23.13
CA GLY A 72 -9.87 -4.92 21.78
C GLY A 72 -11.34 -5.31 21.74
N ARG A 73 -11.75 -6.26 22.61
CA ARG A 73 -13.17 -6.61 22.73
C ARG A 73 -14.01 -5.43 23.20
N ALA A 74 -13.56 -4.69 24.21
CA ALA A 74 -14.29 -3.51 24.70
C ALA A 74 -14.46 -2.47 23.58
N ARG A 75 -13.40 -2.20 22.83
CA ARG A 75 -13.46 -1.26 21.69
C ARG A 75 -14.41 -1.75 20.58
N VAL A 76 -14.45 -3.04 20.29
CA VAL A 76 -15.40 -3.59 19.30
C VAL A 76 -16.84 -3.32 19.73
N MET A 77 -17.17 -3.59 21.01
CA MET A 77 -18.51 -3.35 21.54
C MET A 77 -18.88 -1.86 21.54
N GLU A 78 -17.93 -0.99 21.80
CA GLU A 78 -18.14 0.47 21.86
C GLU A 78 -18.29 1.08 20.44
N CYS A 79 -17.47 0.66 19.47
CA CYS A 79 -17.35 1.35 18.19
C CYS A 79 -17.88 0.59 16.98
N PHE A 80 -17.90 -0.74 17.02
CA PHE A 80 -18.11 -1.60 15.86
C PHE A 80 -19.27 -2.58 16.01
N ASP A 81 -19.97 -2.59 17.15
CA ASP A 81 -21.16 -3.41 17.31
C ASP A 81 -22.31 -2.90 16.42
N TRP A 82 -23.14 -3.81 15.92
CA TRP A 82 -24.21 -3.50 14.98
C TRP A 82 -25.13 -2.33 15.40
N PRO A 83 -25.56 -2.20 16.66
CA PRO A 83 -26.34 -1.04 17.07
C PRO A 83 -25.63 0.30 16.90
N VAL A 84 -24.27 0.31 17.02
CA VAL A 84 -23.46 1.52 16.81
C VAL A 84 -23.33 1.79 15.32
N VAL A 85 -22.90 0.79 14.56
CA VAL A 85 -22.68 0.89 13.11
C VAL A 85 -23.96 1.26 12.37
N ALA A 86 -25.11 0.65 12.71
CA ALA A 86 -26.38 0.98 12.09
C ALA A 86 -26.78 2.45 12.28
N ARG A 87 -26.55 3.02 13.47
CA ARG A 87 -26.80 4.46 13.69
C ARG A 87 -25.92 5.35 12.81
N LEU A 88 -24.63 4.98 12.64
CA LEU A 88 -23.72 5.72 11.76
C LEU A 88 -24.17 5.67 10.29
N TYR A 89 -24.65 4.51 9.82
CA TYR A 89 -25.20 4.39 8.46
C TYR A 89 -26.49 5.23 8.28
N HIS A 90 -27.38 5.28 9.27
CA HIS A 90 -28.54 6.15 9.21
C HIS A 90 -28.15 7.63 9.14
N GLY A 91 -27.23 8.06 10.00
CA GLY A 91 -26.71 9.44 9.96
C GLY A 91 -26.07 9.79 8.61
N LEU A 92 -25.26 8.88 8.04
CA LEU A 92 -24.67 9.08 6.72
C LEU A 92 -25.73 9.17 5.61
N ALA A 93 -26.79 8.36 5.66
CA ALA A 93 -27.89 8.40 4.70
C ALA A 93 -28.62 9.75 4.74
N ASP A 94 -28.85 10.28 5.94
CA ASP A 94 -29.49 11.58 6.15
C ASP A 94 -28.60 12.71 5.61
N GLU A 95 -27.30 12.69 5.92
CA GLU A 95 -26.31 13.65 5.41
C GLU A 95 -26.23 13.64 3.88
N LEU A 96 -26.11 12.46 3.26
CA LEU A 96 -26.07 12.34 1.80
C LEU A 96 -27.38 12.77 1.13
N SER A 97 -28.51 12.56 1.80
CA SER A 97 -29.81 13.04 1.32
C SER A 97 -29.87 14.58 1.32
N ALA A 98 -29.35 15.21 2.38
CA ALA A 98 -29.26 16.66 2.47
C ALA A 98 -28.31 17.23 1.41
N VAL A 99 -27.14 16.63 1.20
CA VAL A 99 -26.18 17.02 0.16
C VAL A 99 -26.83 16.94 -1.23
N ARG A 100 -27.55 15.84 -1.51
CA ARG A 100 -28.26 15.66 -2.79
C ARG A 100 -29.35 16.71 -2.99
N ALA A 101 -30.13 17.01 -1.95
CA ALA A 101 -31.19 18.03 -2.02
C ALA A 101 -30.64 19.43 -2.22
N ALA A 102 -29.46 19.74 -1.69
CA ALA A 102 -28.77 21.02 -1.85
C ALA A 102 -28.03 21.15 -3.20
N SER A 103 -27.87 20.07 -3.96
CA SER A 103 -27.18 20.08 -5.25
C SER A 103 -28.03 20.82 -6.31
N ALA A 104 -27.52 21.94 -6.81
CA ALA A 104 -28.26 22.82 -7.71
C ALA A 104 -28.34 22.34 -9.18
N ASP A 105 -27.51 21.36 -9.58
CA ASP A 105 -27.43 20.92 -10.98
C ASP A 105 -27.16 19.42 -11.11
N PRO A 106 -28.23 18.61 -11.30
CA PRO A 106 -28.09 17.17 -11.53
C PRO A 106 -27.44 16.83 -12.89
N ALA A 107 -27.33 17.78 -13.80
CA ALA A 107 -26.75 17.58 -15.13
C ALA A 107 -25.22 17.67 -15.17
N ARG A 108 -24.58 18.15 -14.12
CA ARG A 108 -23.12 18.28 -14.05
C ARG A 108 -22.48 16.96 -13.62
N MET A 109 -22.48 16.01 -14.52
CA MET A 109 -21.69 14.80 -14.30
C MET A 109 -20.19 15.10 -14.30
N PRO A 110 -19.42 14.58 -13.35
CA PRO A 110 -17.96 14.67 -13.38
C PRO A 110 -17.42 14.05 -14.67
N ALA A 111 -16.37 14.63 -15.24
CA ALA A 111 -15.72 14.12 -16.45
C ALA A 111 -15.10 12.73 -16.30
N ALA A 112 -14.91 12.28 -15.06
CA ALA A 112 -14.45 10.94 -14.73
C ALA A 112 -15.39 10.31 -13.68
N ASP A 113 -15.57 8.99 -13.76
CA ASP A 113 -16.33 8.24 -12.77
C ASP A 113 -15.65 8.39 -11.38
N PRO A 114 -16.30 9.02 -10.39
CA PRO A 114 -15.70 9.21 -9.07
C PRO A 114 -15.40 7.90 -8.33
N VAL A 115 -16.06 6.81 -8.70
CA VAL A 115 -15.84 5.48 -8.13
C VAL A 115 -14.63 4.78 -8.76
N LYS A 116 -14.18 5.23 -9.93
CA LYS A 116 -13.03 4.68 -10.67
C LYS A 116 -11.86 5.66 -10.75
N SER A 117 -11.55 6.29 -9.62
CA SER A 117 -10.37 7.16 -9.50
C SER A 117 -9.08 6.33 -9.37
N ASP A 118 -7.91 7.01 -9.40
CA ASP A 118 -6.62 6.38 -9.13
C ASP A 118 -6.64 5.69 -7.75
N PRO A 119 -6.52 4.34 -7.68
CA PRO A 119 -6.65 3.59 -6.43
C PRO A 119 -5.53 3.90 -5.44
N PHE A 120 -4.30 4.20 -5.89
CA PHE A 120 -3.22 4.56 -4.98
C PHE A 120 -3.51 5.88 -4.26
N ARG A 121 -4.10 6.84 -4.97
CA ARG A 121 -4.52 8.12 -4.40
C ARG A 121 -5.78 7.98 -3.54
N ALA A 122 -6.79 7.27 -4.04
CA ALA A 122 -8.06 7.11 -3.36
C ALA A 122 -7.91 6.38 -2.02
N PHE A 123 -7.01 5.39 -1.96
CA PHE A 123 -6.77 4.56 -0.78
C PHE A 123 -5.49 4.93 -0.03
N ALA A 124 -4.84 6.06 -0.34
CA ALA A 124 -3.60 6.47 0.33
C ALA A 124 -3.75 6.57 1.86
N HIS A 125 -4.93 6.92 2.35
CA HIS A 125 -5.22 7.06 3.78
C HIS A 125 -5.36 5.73 4.55
N PHE A 126 -5.45 4.59 3.85
CA PHE A 126 -5.45 3.28 4.50
C PHE A 126 -4.04 2.80 4.83
N ALA A 127 -3.04 3.21 4.06
CA ALA A 127 -1.65 2.93 4.38
C ALA A 127 -1.13 3.96 5.40
N THR A 128 -0.24 3.54 6.28
CA THR A 128 0.41 4.44 7.24
C THR A 128 1.33 5.43 6.54
N HIS A 129 1.95 4.99 5.43
CA HIS A 129 2.84 5.79 4.59
C HIS A 129 2.52 5.52 3.11
N ALA A 130 2.52 6.56 2.30
CA ALA A 130 2.52 6.44 0.85
C ALA A 130 3.95 6.61 0.32
N LEU A 131 4.32 5.85 -0.69
CA LEU A 131 5.60 6.04 -1.36
C LEU A 131 5.62 7.40 -2.05
N THR A 132 6.54 8.25 -1.65
CA THR A 132 6.77 9.59 -2.22
C THR A 132 8.24 9.73 -2.62
N PRO A 133 8.60 10.73 -3.43
CA PRO A 133 10.00 11.01 -3.74
C PRO A 133 10.90 11.24 -2.51
N ALA A 134 10.32 11.67 -1.38
CA ALA A 134 11.03 11.91 -0.13
C ALA A 134 11.14 10.66 0.76
N THR A 135 10.39 9.60 0.48
CA THR A 135 10.44 8.35 1.26
C THR A 135 11.86 7.79 1.22
N ARG A 136 12.47 7.63 2.39
CA ARG A 136 13.80 7.05 2.54
C ARG A 136 13.70 5.53 2.64
N LEU A 137 14.46 4.84 1.80
CA LEU A 137 14.50 3.39 1.69
C LEU A 137 15.87 2.86 2.11
N ARG A 138 15.89 1.74 2.78
CA ARG A 138 17.07 1.01 3.20
C ARG A 138 16.92 -0.46 2.83
N ALA A 139 18.02 -1.14 2.52
CA ALA A 139 17.99 -2.60 2.39
C ALA A 139 17.61 -3.21 3.75
N ALA A 140 16.65 -4.13 3.76
CA ALA A 140 16.28 -4.85 4.96
C ALA A 140 17.43 -5.78 5.40
N ASP A 141 17.55 -6.01 6.71
CA ASP A 141 18.64 -6.80 7.27
C ASP A 141 18.66 -8.22 6.67
N GLY A 142 19.83 -8.65 6.21
CA GLY A 142 19.99 -9.95 5.57
C GLY A 142 19.51 -10.05 4.12
N SER A 143 18.91 -8.99 3.56
CA SER A 143 18.48 -8.98 2.17
C SER A 143 19.69 -8.86 1.22
N THR A 144 19.61 -9.53 0.07
CA THR A 144 20.67 -9.60 -0.93
C THR A 144 20.14 -9.38 -2.34
N VAL A 145 21.01 -9.01 -3.26
CA VAL A 145 20.69 -8.93 -4.70
C VAL A 145 20.17 -10.27 -5.23
N ALA A 146 20.75 -11.39 -4.76
CA ALA A 146 20.29 -12.72 -5.13
C ALA A 146 18.83 -12.98 -4.70
N ALA A 147 18.42 -12.45 -3.54
CA ALA A 147 17.03 -12.53 -3.09
C ALA A 147 16.09 -11.74 -4.02
N VAL A 148 16.50 -10.55 -4.49
CA VAL A 148 15.73 -9.80 -5.51
C VAL A 148 15.58 -10.62 -6.79
N GLN A 149 16.66 -11.20 -7.29
CA GLN A 149 16.68 -12.01 -8.51
C GLN A 149 15.82 -13.27 -8.37
N ALA A 150 15.82 -13.91 -7.21
CA ALA A 150 15.01 -15.10 -6.93
C ALA A 150 13.50 -14.83 -7.02
N LEU A 151 13.05 -13.60 -6.79
CA LEU A 151 11.65 -13.21 -6.95
C LEU A 151 11.13 -13.34 -8.39
N ASN A 152 12.01 -13.41 -9.39
CA ASN A 152 11.62 -13.67 -10.77
C ASN A 152 10.94 -15.04 -10.97
N THR A 153 11.16 -15.96 -10.04
CA THR A 153 10.57 -17.32 -10.07
C THR A 153 9.32 -17.43 -9.19
N VAL A 154 8.95 -16.36 -8.46
CA VAL A 154 7.78 -16.38 -7.58
C VAL A 154 6.51 -16.30 -8.42
N GLN A 155 5.76 -17.40 -8.45
CA GLN A 155 4.55 -17.53 -9.27
C GLN A 155 3.39 -16.62 -8.84
N LEU A 156 3.43 -16.05 -7.64
CA LEU A 156 2.39 -15.13 -7.16
C LEU A 156 2.21 -13.88 -8.06
N ASP A 157 3.28 -13.46 -8.74
CA ASP A 157 3.23 -12.33 -9.69
C ASP A 157 2.80 -12.75 -11.09
N ALA A 158 2.87 -14.03 -11.43
CA ALA A 158 2.65 -14.52 -12.81
C ALA A 158 1.20 -14.30 -13.31
N GLY A 159 0.23 -14.25 -12.38
CA GLY A 159 -1.18 -14.02 -12.69
C GLY A 159 -1.55 -12.54 -12.85
N PHE A 160 -0.64 -11.60 -12.55
CA PHE A 160 -0.95 -10.18 -12.54
C PHE A 160 -0.02 -9.40 -13.46
N PRO A 161 -0.54 -8.72 -14.50
CA PRO A 161 0.28 -7.92 -15.39
C PRO A 161 0.98 -6.80 -14.59
N SER A 162 2.29 -6.94 -14.41
CA SER A 162 3.10 -5.97 -13.69
C SER A 162 3.47 -4.81 -14.62
N ARG A 163 3.32 -3.59 -14.10
CA ARG A 163 3.86 -2.37 -14.72
C ARG A 163 5.17 -1.92 -14.05
N ARG A 164 5.69 -2.70 -13.10
CA ARG A 164 6.96 -2.45 -12.44
C ARG A 164 8.14 -2.61 -13.41
N ALA A 165 9.28 -2.05 -13.04
CA ALA A 165 10.53 -2.28 -13.73
C ALA A 165 10.92 -3.76 -13.77
N SER A 166 11.74 -4.13 -14.73
CA SER A 166 12.29 -5.49 -14.82
C SER A 166 13.07 -5.87 -13.55
N ILE A 167 13.28 -7.18 -13.37
CA ILE A 167 14.01 -7.68 -12.21
C ILE A 167 15.46 -7.16 -12.18
N GLU A 168 16.09 -6.97 -13.35
CA GLU A 168 17.44 -6.46 -13.49
C GLU A 168 17.52 -4.99 -13.03
N ILE A 169 16.53 -4.18 -13.40
CA ILE A 169 16.45 -2.77 -12.95
C ILE A 169 16.19 -2.72 -11.45
N CYS A 170 15.29 -3.56 -10.92
CA CYS A 170 15.05 -3.67 -9.47
C CYS A 170 16.31 -4.10 -8.72
N ALA A 171 17.06 -5.09 -9.23
CA ALA A 171 18.32 -5.55 -8.63
C ALA A 171 19.36 -4.44 -8.58
N ARG A 172 19.54 -3.69 -9.66
CA ARG A 172 20.45 -2.53 -9.69
C ARG A 172 20.03 -1.44 -8.71
N ALA A 173 18.75 -1.17 -8.58
CA ALA A 173 18.24 -0.22 -7.61
C ALA A 173 18.48 -0.69 -6.17
N PHE A 174 18.28 -1.99 -5.91
CA PHE A 174 18.59 -2.60 -4.63
C PHE A 174 20.07 -2.47 -4.28
N GLU A 175 21.00 -2.74 -5.22
CA GLU A 175 22.44 -2.57 -5.01
C GLU A 175 22.82 -1.14 -4.59
N LEU A 176 22.22 -0.13 -5.25
CA LEU A 176 22.43 1.27 -4.89
C LEU A 176 21.97 1.58 -3.46
N ILE A 177 20.80 1.06 -3.07
CA ILE A 177 20.23 1.26 -1.73
C ILE A 177 21.08 0.52 -0.68
N ALA A 178 21.49 -0.73 -0.96
CA ALA A 178 22.29 -1.55 -0.05
C ALA A 178 23.70 -0.97 0.18
N ALA A 179 24.25 -0.27 -0.82
CA ALA A 179 25.52 0.43 -0.69
C ALA A 179 25.44 1.70 0.17
N ALA A 180 24.26 2.14 0.58
CA ALA A 180 24.04 3.34 1.39
C ALA A 180 23.48 2.97 2.78
N PRO A 181 24.31 2.83 3.82
CA PRO A 181 23.87 2.40 5.16
C PRO A 181 22.80 3.29 5.78
N SER A 182 22.81 4.60 5.49
CA SER A 182 21.77 5.55 5.93
C SER A 182 20.51 5.53 5.07
N GLY A 183 20.45 4.65 4.07
CA GLY A 183 19.39 4.61 3.07
C GLY A 183 19.45 5.75 2.07
N LEU A 184 18.66 5.64 1.01
CA LEU A 184 18.46 6.67 -0.03
C LEU A 184 16.97 7.04 -0.11
N THR A 185 16.70 8.29 -0.44
CA THR A 185 15.33 8.68 -0.80
C THR A 185 14.94 8.04 -2.14
N ALA A 186 13.65 7.79 -2.33
CA ALA A 186 13.17 7.28 -3.62
C ALA A 186 13.60 8.17 -4.78
N ARG A 187 13.64 9.50 -4.58
CA ARG A 187 14.15 10.47 -5.56
C ARG A 187 15.62 10.19 -5.92
N GLU A 188 16.51 10.08 -4.91
CA GLU A 188 17.94 9.81 -5.12
C GLU A 188 18.17 8.51 -5.89
N VAL A 189 17.36 7.48 -5.64
CA VAL A 189 17.39 6.23 -6.40
C VAL A 189 16.94 6.46 -7.84
N LEU A 190 15.77 7.06 -8.04
CA LEU A 190 15.17 7.25 -9.37
C LEU A 190 16.04 8.13 -10.28
N GLU A 191 16.74 9.13 -9.74
CA GLU A 191 17.63 10.02 -10.50
C GLU A 191 18.84 9.28 -11.11
N ARG A 192 19.20 8.10 -10.58
CA ARG A 192 20.29 7.24 -11.12
C ARG A 192 19.86 6.40 -12.33
N PHE A 193 18.58 6.44 -12.71
CA PHE A 193 18.02 5.69 -13.82
C PHE A 193 17.50 6.61 -14.92
N PRO A 194 17.47 6.14 -16.19
CA PRO A 194 16.86 6.85 -17.30
C PRO A 194 15.42 7.27 -17.00
N VAL A 195 15.01 8.44 -17.47
CA VAL A 195 13.65 9.00 -17.21
C VAL A 195 12.55 8.00 -17.60
N ALA A 196 12.74 7.27 -18.71
CA ALA A 196 11.78 6.28 -19.19
C ALA A 196 11.57 5.09 -18.22
N GLU A 197 12.55 4.77 -17.38
CA GLU A 197 12.50 3.65 -16.44
C GLU A 197 11.94 4.06 -15.06
N ARG A 198 12.02 5.35 -14.70
CA ARG A 198 11.73 5.84 -13.35
C ARG A 198 10.35 5.48 -12.86
N ARG A 199 9.34 5.64 -13.73
CA ARG A 199 7.94 5.38 -13.40
C ARG A 199 7.68 3.91 -13.07
N ALA A 200 8.26 3.01 -13.83
CA ALA A 200 8.19 1.58 -13.57
C ALA A 200 9.00 1.18 -12.33
N LEU A 201 10.11 1.88 -12.07
CA LEU A 201 10.95 1.65 -10.91
C LEU A 201 10.29 2.12 -9.60
N GLU A 202 9.49 3.19 -9.59
CA GLU A 202 8.69 3.55 -8.40
C GLU A 202 7.80 2.37 -7.94
N LEU A 203 7.15 1.70 -8.88
CA LEU A 203 6.41 0.47 -8.59
C LEU A 203 7.33 -0.65 -8.11
N GLY A 204 8.52 -0.78 -8.70
CA GLY A 204 9.54 -1.74 -8.29
C GLY A 204 10.01 -1.54 -6.84
N LEU A 205 10.16 -0.29 -6.38
CA LEU A 205 10.53 0.02 -5.00
C LEU A 205 9.44 -0.44 -4.00
N ALA A 206 8.18 -0.12 -4.27
CA ALA A 206 7.06 -0.59 -3.43
C ALA A 206 6.93 -2.12 -3.44
N TRP A 207 7.16 -2.75 -4.59
CA TRP A 207 7.14 -4.20 -4.74
C TRP A 207 8.27 -4.88 -3.96
N MET A 208 9.51 -4.35 -4.00
CA MET A 208 10.60 -4.87 -3.18
C MET A 208 10.34 -4.71 -1.68
N ALA A 209 9.72 -3.61 -1.25
CA ALA A 209 9.29 -3.43 0.13
C ALA A 209 8.21 -4.45 0.53
N LYS A 210 7.26 -4.78 -0.36
CA LYS A 210 6.25 -5.82 -0.12
C LYS A 210 6.87 -7.18 0.17
N TYR A 211 7.96 -7.53 -0.48
CA TYR A 211 8.67 -8.79 -0.24
C TYR A 211 9.70 -8.71 0.91
N GLY A 212 9.70 -7.61 1.66
CA GLY A 212 10.59 -7.44 2.81
C GLY A 212 12.06 -7.29 2.45
N LEU A 213 12.36 -6.89 1.21
CA LEU A 213 13.74 -6.64 0.75
C LEU A 213 14.17 -5.20 1.04
N LEU A 214 13.23 -4.29 1.16
CA LEU A 214 13.44 -2.89 1.53
C LEU A 214 12.59 -2.53 2.74
N ASP A 215 13.21 -1.83 3.69
CA ASP A 215 12.54 -1.10 4.75
C ASP A 215 12.41 0.38 4.35
N TRP A 216 11.40 1.06 4.89
CA TRP A 216 11.28 2.50 4.79
C TRP A 216 11.42 3.13 6.18
N LEU A 217 12.10 4.28 6.19
CA LEU A 217 12.32 5.06 7.40
C LEU A 217 11.29 6.18 7.43
N SER A 218 10.55 6.26 8.53
CA SER A 218 9.57 7.32 8.82
C SER A 218 10.24 8.61 9.27
#